data_de01da2e26fbb379aac0551b56ad7664
#
_entry.id   de01da2e26fbb379aac0551b56ad7664
#
_cell.length_a   1.000
_cell.length_b   1.000
_cell.length_c   1.000
_cell.angle_alpha   90.00
_cell.angle_beta   90.00
_cell.angle_gamma   90.00
#
_symmetry.space_group_name_H-M   'P 1'
#
loop_
_entity.id
_entity.type
_entity.pdbx_description
1 polymer ?
#
loop_
_entity_poly.entity_id
_entity_poly.type
_entity_poly.pdbx_seq_one_letter_code
_entity_poly.pdbx_strand_id
1 'polypeptide(L)'
;MPRVSRKQAELNREIVVEAATRLFRERGLHGISVVDLMGAAGLTHGGFYGQFESREALAQEAFGRAFKESGQHWLERMNAHQDKNAARRAVIEPYLSAASRDNPGESCPVAAFVGDMCHEATDSGLRQIFVKGI
;
A
#
# COMPACT_ATOMS: atom_id res chain seq x y z
N MET A 1 20.41 -6.57 25.42
CA MET A 1 19.09 -6.55 24.78
C MET A 1 18.72 -7.95 24.33
N PRO A 2 17.57 -8.48 24.71
CA PRO A 2 17.15 -9.77 24.21
C PRO A 2 16.93 -9.68 22.70
N ARG A 3 17.47 -10.65 21.99
CA ARG A 3 17.31 -10.75 20.54
C ARG A 3 15.85 -11.10 20.24
N VAL A 4 15.21 -10.32 19.38
CA VAL A 4 13.83 -10.58 18.91
C VAL A 4 13.80 -11.93 18.20
N SER A 5 12.81 -12.78 18.50
CA SER A 5 12.67 -14.08 17.84
C SER A 5 12.39 -13.87 16.34
N ARG A 6 12.76 -14.87 15.51
CA ARG A 6 12.50 -14.85 14.08
C ARG A 6 11.01 -14.61 13.78
N LYS A 7 10.13 -15.29 14.50
CA LYS A 7 8.68 -15.13 14.37
C LYS A 7 8.24 -13.68 14.65
N GLN A 8 8.78 -13.09 15.73
CA GLN A 8 8.46 -11.70 16.07
C GLN A 8 9.01 -10.72 15.05
N ALA A 9 10.21 -10.98 14.50
CA ALA A 9 10.77 -10.16 13.42
C ALA A 9 9.91 -10.20 12.15
N GLU A 10 9.38 -11.36 11.78
CA GLU A 10 8.46 -11.53 10.66
C GLU A 10 7.15 -10.78 10.88
N LEU A 11 6.57 -10.84 12.08
CA LEU A 11 5.38 -10.08 12.45
C LEU A 11 5.64 -8.57 12.41
N ASN A 12 6.75 -8.12 12.93
CA ASN A 12 7.12 -6.71 12.90
C ASN A 12 7.27 -6.21 11.45
N ARG A 13 7.89 -7.02 10.60
CA ARG A 13 8.04 -6.71 9.18
C ARG A 13 6.68 -6.52 8.49
N GLU A 14 5.74 -7.43 8.73
CA GLU A 14 4.38 -7.34 8.20
C GLU A 14 3.66 -6.07 8.65
N ILE A 15 3.78 -5.71 9.92
CA ILE A 15 3.18 -4.47 10.45
C ILE A 15 3.76 -3.24 9.74
N VAL A 16 5.06 -3.22 9.48
CA VAL A 16 5.71 -2.11 8.75
C VAL A 16 5.19 -2.01 7.31
N VAL A 17 5.11 -3.13 6.61
CA VAL A 17 4.60 -3.13 5.21
C VAL A 17 3.14 -2.68 5.17
N GLU A 18 2.30 -3.16 6.07
CA GLU A 18 0.90 -2.74 6.17
C GLU A 18 0.77 -1.24 6.47
N ALA A 19 1.54 -0.72 7.43
CA ALA A 19 1.58 0.71 7.71
C ALA A 19 2.03 1.51 6.49
N ALA A 20 3.02 1.03 5.76
CA ALA A 20 3.54 1.66 4.54
C ALA A 20 2.49 1.72 3.43
N THR A 21 1.69 0.66 3.21
CA THR A 21 0.62 0.67 2.20
C THR A 21 -0.38 1.78 2.46
N ARG A 22 -0.69 2.04 3.72
CA ARG A 22 -1.60 3.09 4.14
C ARG A 22 -0.98 4.48 4.04
N LEU A 23 0.18 4.67 4.65
CA LEU A 23 0.82 5.97 4.76
C LEU A 23 1.25 6.55 3.41
N PHE A 24 1.76 5.72 2.51
CA PHE A 24 2.10 6.18 1.16
C PHE A 24 0.86 6.66 0.39
N ARG A 25 -0.29 6.02 0.58
CA ARG A 25 -1.54 6.47 -0.02
C ARG A 25 -2.08 7.75 0.62
N GLU A 26 -1.91 7.92 1.93
CA GLU A 26 -2.38 9.11 2.65
C GLU A 26 -1.53 10.35 2.38
N ARG A 27 -0.20 10.20 2.29
CA ARG A 27 0.75 11.30 2.31
C ARG A 27 1.64 11.40 1.07
N GLY A 28 1.48 10.48 0.13
CA GLY A 28 2.33 10.39 -1.06
C GLY A 28 3.68 9.72 -0.77
N LEU A 29 4.37 9.35 -1.85
CA LEU A 29 5.63 8.61 -1.81
C LEU A 29 6.74 9.35 -1.06
N HIS A 30 6.84 10.66 -1.25
CA HIS A 30 7.93 11.49 -0.72
C HIS A 30 7.58 12.19 0.60
N GLY A 31 6.33 12.12 1.06
CA GLY A 31 5.84 12.77 2.26
C GLY A 31 6.10 12.01 3.55
N ILE A 32 6.81 10.89 3.51
CA ILE A 32 6.99 9.96 4.63
C ILE A 32 8.44 9.56 4.80
N SER A 33 8.96 9.73 6.01
CA SER A 33 10.30 9.27 6.40
C SER A 33 10.27 7.83 6.95
N VAL A 34 11.46 7.22 7.03
CA VAL A 34 11.63 5.93 7.71
C VAL A 34 11.21 6.02 9.19
N VAL A 35 11.47 7.15 9.84
CA VAL A 35 11.05 7.40 11.22
C VAL A 35 9.53 7.37 11.33
N ASP A 36 8.82 8.02 10.40
CA ASP A 36 7.35 8.02 10.37
C ASP A 36 6.78 6.61 10.17
N LEU A 37 7.35 5.85 9.25
CA LEU A 37 6.93 4.47 8.96
C LEU A 37 7.11 3.55 10.17
N MET A 38 8.28 3.59 10.79
CA MET A 38 8.57 2.77 11.97
C MET A 38 7.74 3.21 13.18
N GLY A 39 7.56 4.52 13.37
CA GLY A 39 6.70 5.07 14.42
C GLY A 39 5.25 4.62 14.29
N ALA A 40 4.70 4.63 13.08
CA ALA A 40 3.34 4.15 12.80
C ALA A 40 3.18 2.64 13.08
N ALA A 41 4.25 1.87 12.90
CA ALA A 41 4.29 0.45 13.24
C ALA A 41 4.54 0.17 14.73
N GLY A 42 4.75 1.21 15.54
CA GLY A 42 5.10 1.07 16.95
C GLY A 42 6.51 0.54 17.19
N LEU A 43 7.41 0.75 16.25
CA LEU A 43 8.79 0.23 16.29
C LEU A 43 9.82 1.36 16.29
N THR A 44 11.07 1.00 16.62
CA THR A 44 12.19 1.95 16.60
C THR A 44 12.80 2.07 15.21
N HIS A 45 13.30 3.26 14.87
CA HIS A 45 14.00 3.52 13.61
C HIS A 45 15.17 2.56 13.34
N GLY A 46 15.93 2.20 14.38
CA GLY A 46 17.11 1.32 14.25
C GLY A 46 16.80 -0.08 13.72
N GLY A 47 15.56 -0.57 13.85
CA GLY A 47 15.14 -1.88 13.34
C GLY A 47 14.87 -1.91 11.83
N PHE A 48 14.80 -0.76 11.16
CA PHE A 48 14.42 -0.67 9.74
C PHE A 48 15.42 -1.40 8.82
N TYR A 49 16.69 -1.06 8.91
CA TYR A 49 17.72 -1.59 8.00
C TYR A 49 18.08 -3.06 8.25
N GLY A 50 17.63 -3.65 9.33
CA GLY A 50 17.69 -5.09 9.55
C GLY A 50 16.62 -5.88 8.78
N GLN A 51 15.58 -5.20 8.27
CA GLN A 51 14.42 -5.82 7.61
C GLN A 51 14.25 -5.39 6.16
N PHE A 52 14.68 -4.18 5.80
CA PHE A 52 14.54 -3.61 4.45
C PHE A 52 15.87 -3.03 4.00
N GLU A 53 16.23 -3.26 2.74
CA GLU A 53 17.47 -2.73 2.15
C GLU A 53 17.44 -1.20 2.06
N SER A 54 16.28 -0.64 1.75
CA SER A 54 16.09 0.80 1.59
C SER A 54 14.62 1.17 1.75
N ARG A 55 14.37 2.47 1.91
CA ARG A 55 13.02 3.03 1.89
C ARG A 55 12.31 2.73 0.56
N GLU A 56 13.04 2.77 -0.54
CA GLU A 56 12.50 2.45 -1.87
C GLU A 56 12.10 0.97 -1.99
N ALA A 57 12.90 0.05 -1.44
CA ALA A 57 12.55 -1.37 -1.41
C ALA A 57 11.25 -1.60 -0.64
N LEU A 58 11.07 -0.93 0.50
CA LEU A 58 9.80 -0.96 1.23
C LEU A 58 8.65 -0.38 0.42
N ALA A 59 8.87 0.75 -0.27
CA ALA A 59 7.84 1.36 -1.11
C ALA A 59 7.40 0.44 -2.24
N GLN A 60 8.33 -0.25 -2.90
CA GLN A 60 8.00 -1.23 -3.95
C GLN A 60 7.14 -2.37 -3.41
N GLU A 61 7.48 -2.92 -2.26
CA GLU A 61 6.71 -3.98 -1.61
C GLU A 61 5.31 -3.50 -1.19
N ALA A 62 5.22 -2.31 -0.63
CA ALA A 62 3.96 -1.68 -0.24
C ALA A 62 3.06 -1.40 -1.44
N PHE A 63 3.60 -0.90 -2.54
CA PHE A 63 2.85 -0.67 -3.79
C PHE A 63 2.31 -1.98 -4.36
N GLY A 64 3.15 -3.00 -4.45
CA GLY A 64 2.73 -4.32 -4.93
C GLY A 64 1.62 -4.91 -4.08
N ARG A 65 1.70 -4.79 -2.77
CA ARG A 65 0.66 -5.24 -1.84
C ARG A 65 -0.63 -4.43 -2.00
N ALA A 66 -0.56 -3.12 -2.10
CA ALA A 66 -1.72 -2.27 -2.29
C ALA A 66 -2.51 -2.63 -3.56
N PHE A 67 -1.83 -2.85 -4.67
CA PHE A 67 -2.46 -3.29 -5.93
C PHE A 67 -3.08 -4.68 -5.81
N LYS A 68 -2.37 -5.61 -5.19
CA LYS A 68 -2.88 -6.97 -4.99
C LYS A 68 -4.15 -6.99 -4.14
N GLU A 69 -4.14 -6.31 -3.01
CA GLU A 69 -5.29 -6.23 -2.11
C GLU A 69 -6.47 -5.51 -2.76
N SER A 70 -6.22 -4.39 -3.44
CA SER A 70 -7.24 -3.66 -4.16
C SER A 70 -7.90 -4.53 -5.26
N GLY A 71 -7.08 -5.22 -6.06
CA GLY A 71 -7.58 -6.13 -7.09
C GLY A 71 -8.42 -7.26 -6.52
N GLN A 72 -8.01 -7.86 -5.41
CA GLN A 72 -8.78 -8.90 -4.72
C GLN A 72 -10.14 -8.39 -4.23
N HIS A 73 -10.18 -7.22 -3.59
CA HIS A 73 -11.43 -6.61 -3.13
C HIS A 73 -12.39 -6.32 -4.29
N TRP A 74 -11.89 -5.87 -5.42
CA TRP A 74 -12.72 -5.62 -6.60
C TRP A 74 -13.30 -6.92 -7.16
N LEU A 75 -12.48 -7.96 -7.27
CA LEU A 75 -12.95 -9.27 -7.73
C LEU A 75 -14.00 -9.87 -6.78
N GLU A 76 -13.78 -9.80 -5.48
CA GLU A 76 -14.75 -10.28 -4.48
C GLU A 76 -16.09 -9.55 -4.61
N ARG A 77 -16.07 -8.22 -4.74
CA ARG A 77 -17.29 -7.42 -4.92
C ARG A 77 -18.03 -7.77 -6.22
N MET A 78 -17.31 -7.92 -7.31
CA MET A 78 -17.91 -8.29 -8.60
C MET A 78 -18.48 -9.71 -8.57
N ASN A 79 -17.76 -10.66 -7.99
CA ASN A 79 -18.17 -12.06 -7.95
C ASN A 79 -19.30 -12.35 -6.95
N ALA A 80 -19.58 -11.43 -6.04
CA ALA A 80 -20.72 -11.52 -5.14
C ALA A 80 -22.08 -11.36 -5.85
N HIS A 81 -22.09 -10.90 -7.11
CA HIS A 81 -23.27 -10.61 -7.90
C HIS A 81 -23.25 -11.37 -9.23
N GLN A 82 -24.36 -12.04 -9.56
CA GLN A 82 -24.52 -12.71 -10.85
C GLN A 82 -24.91 -11.74 -11.98
N ASP A 83 -25.70 -10.73 -11.65
CA ASP A 83 -26.09 -9.68 -12.59
C ASP A 83 -24.91 -8.71 -12.83
N LYS A 84 -24.62 -8.44 -14.11
CA LYS A 84 -23.50 -7.56 -14.51
C LYS A 84 -23.68 -6.13 -14.03
N ASN A 85 -24.91 -5.63 -14.01
CA ASN A 85 -25.18 -4.27 -13.56
C ASN A 85 -25.01 -4.15 -12.04
N ALA A 86 -25.46 -5.14 -11.27
CA ALA A 86 -25.24 -5.21 -9.84
C ALA A 86 -23.76 -5.34 -9.50
N ALA A 87 -23.00 -6.16 -10.22
CA ALA A 87 -21.56 -6.29 -10.07
C ALA A 87 -20.82 -4.96 -10.33
N ARG A 88 -21.22 -4.25 -11.39
CA ARG A 88 -20.67 -2.93 -11.71
C ARG A 88 -20.94 -1.91 -10.61
N ARG A 89 -22.16 -1.84 -10.10
CA ARG A 89 -22.52 -0.95 -8.99
C ARG A 89 -21.72 -1.27 -7.73
N ALA A 90 -21.54 -2.54 -7.42
CA ALA A 90 -20.76 -3.00 -6.26
C ALA A 90 -19.32 -2.52 -6.26
N VAL A 91 -18.77 -2.18 -7.42
CA VAL A 91 -17.43 -1.56 -7.55
C VAL A 91 -17.52 -0.04 -7.53
N ILE A 92 -18.41 0.54 -8.31
CA ILE A 92 -18.49 1.99 -8.54
C ILE A 92 -18.97 2.75 -7.29
N GLU A 93 -20.05 2.27 -6.67
CA GLU A 93 -20.66 2.98 -5.53
C GLU A 93 -19.71 3.12 -4.34
N PRO A 94 -19.03 2.06 -3.85
CA PRO A 94 -18.05 2.23 -2.79
C PRO A 94 -16.87 3.11 -3.18
N TYR A 95 -16.41 3.01 -4.43
CA TYR A 95 -15.31 3.84 -4.94
C TYR A 95 -15.64 5.35 -4.89
N LEU A 96 -16.86 5.73 -5.24
CA LEU A 96 -17.33 7.10 -5.25
C LEU A 96 -17.96 7.56 -3.92
N SER A 97 -17.89 6.75 -2.88
CA SER A 97 -18.50 7.06 -1.59
C SER A 97 -17.71 8.10 -0.79
N ALA A 98 -18.40 8.75 0.16
CA ALA A 98 -17.74 9.60 1.14
C ALA A 98 -16.71 8.84 1.98
N ALA A 99 -16.99 7.58 2.32
CA ALA A 99 -16.06 6.73 3.05
C ALA A 99 -14.74 6.53 2.28
N SER A 100 -14.79 6.33 0.97
CA SER A 100 -13.59 6.22 0.13
C SER A 100 -12.81 7.54 0.08
N ARG A 101 -13.51 8.65 -0.08
CA ARG A 101 -12.92 10.00 -0.08
C ARG A 101 -12.20 10.30 1.25
N ASP A 102 -12.80 9.95 2.35
CA ASP A 102 -12.32 10.31 3.69
C ASP A 102 -11.30 9.30 4.26
N ASN A 103 -11.05 8.20 3.56
CA ASN A 103 -10.05 7.16 3.90
C ASN A 103 -9.02 6.97 2.79
N PRO A 104 -8.17 7.96 2.50
CA PRO A 104 -7.18 7.85 1.43
C PRO A 104 -6.19 6.70 1.62
N GLY A 105 -5.91 6.31 2.86
CA GLY A 105 -5.03 5.17 3.18
C GLY A 105 -5.54 3.81 2.72
N GLU A 106 -6.83 3.69 2.42
CA GLU A 106 -7.48 2.49 1.89
C GLU A 106 -8.03 2.69 0.46
N SER A 107 -7.71 3.82 -0.15
CA SER A 107 -8.18 4.20 -1.48
C SER A 107 -7.51 3.40 -2.59
N CYS A 108 -8.03 3.56 -3.80
CA CYS A 108 -7.45 2.97 -5.00
C CYS A 108 -5.98 3.38 -5.18
N PRO A 109 -5.03 2.43 -5.28
CA PRO A 109 -3.62 2.76 -5.43
C PRO A 109 -3.30 3.51 -6.73
N VAL A 110 -4.08 3.31 -7.80
CA VAL A 110 -3.90 4.08 -9.04
C VAL A 110 -4.14 5.56 -8.76
N ALA A 111 -5.27 5.91 -8.17
CA ALA A 111 -5.60 7.29 -7.83
C ALA A 111 -4.60 7.91 -6.84
N ALA A 112 -4.18 7.12 -5.85
CA ALA A 112 -3.25 7.59 -4.83
C ALA A 112 -1.84 7.86 -5.34
N PHE A 113 -1.33 7.03 -6.28
CA PHE A 113 0.08 7.03 -6.68
C PHE A 113 0.37 7.65 -8.04
N VAL A 114 -0.65 7.90 -8.87
CA VAL A 114 -0.43 8.38 -10.25
C VAL A 114 0.37 9.69 -10.30
N GLY A 115 0.12 10.60 -9.37
CA GLY A 115 0.84 11.88 -9.29
C GLY A 115 2.32 11.69 -8.99
N ASP A 116 2.66 10.78 -8.08
CA ASP A 116 4.06 10.45 -7.77
C ASP A 116 4.76 9.79 -8.95
N MET A 117 4.05 8.90 -9.66
CA MET A 117 4.62 8.16 -10.80
C MET A 117 4.94 9.05 -11.99
N CYS A 118 4.29 10.20 -12.13
CA CYS A 118 4.62 11.18 -13.17
C CYS A 118 6.04 11.73 -13.03
N HIS A 119 6.58 11.73 -11.84
CA HIS A 119 7.92 12.25 -11.52
C HIS A 119 8.99 11.16 -11.37
N GLU A 120 8.58 9.89 -11.42
CA GLU A 120 9.51 8.77 -11.37
C GLU A 120 10.15 8.51 -12.74
N ALA A 121 11.41 8.08 -12.73
CA ALA A 121 12.11 7.66 -13.95
C ALA A 121 11.39 6.49 -14.62
N THR A 122 11.47 6.39 -15.94
CA THR A 122 10.81 5.35 -16.73
C THR A 122 11.24 3.92 -16.34
N ASP A 123 12.49 3.76 -15.90
CA ASP A 123 13.07 2.49 -15.45
C ASP A 123 12.95 2.27 -13.93
N SER A 124 12.28 3.18 -13.20
CA SER A 124 12.04 3.02 -11.76
C SER A 124 11.27 1.72 -11.46
N GLY A 125 11.71 0.98 -10.46
CA GLY A 125 11.01 -0.21 -9.98
C GLY A 125 9.59 0.09 -9.50
N LEU A 126 9.37 1.22 -8.86
CA LEU A 126 8.05 1.71 -8.44
C LEU A 126 7.12 1.93 -9.63
N ARG A 127 7.62 2.58 -10.67
CA ARG A 127 6.84 2.84 -11.89
C ARG A 127 6.46 1.53 -12.60
N GLN A 128 7.36 0.56 -12.64
CA GLN A 128 7.08 -0.76 -13.22
C GLN A 128 5.98 -1.50 -12.46
N ILE A 129 6.02 -1.46 -11.13
CA ILE A 129 4.97 -2.07 -10.28
C ILE A 129 3.64 -1.37 -10.51
N PHE A 130 3.62 -0.05 -10.57
CA PHE A 130 2.43 0.74 -10.86
C PHE A 130 1.81 0.38 -12.21
N VAL A 131 2.60 0.32 -13.27
CA VAL A 131 2.13 -0.04 -14.62
C VAL A 131 1.55 -1.45 -14.66
N LYS A 132 2.14 -2.39 -13.95
CA LYS A 132 1.60 -3.76 -13.85
C LYS A 132 0.29 -3.83 -13.05
N GLY A 133 0.07 -2.89 -12.15
CA GLY A 133 -1.12 -2.85 -11.29
C GLY A 133 -2.35 -2.25 -11.96
N ILE A 134 -2.17 -1.54 -13.06
CA ILE A 134 -3.26 -0.97 -13.85
C ILE A 134 -3.88 -2.06 -14.74
#